data_2c294bad02d7f1fc9f5d193c9fd11b96
#
_entry.id   2c294bad02d7f1fc9f5d193c9fd11b96
#
_cell.length_a   1.000
_cell.length_b   1.000
_cell.length_c   1.000
_cell.angle_alpha   90.00
_cell.angle_beta   90.00
_cell.angle_gamma   90.00
#
_symmetry.space_group_name_H-M   'P 1'
#
loop_
_entity.id
_entity.type
_entity.pdbx_description
1 polymer ?
#
loop_
_entity_poly.entity_id
_entity_poly.type
_entity_poly.pdbx_seq_one_letter_code
_entity_poly.pdbx_strand_id
1 'polypeptide(L)'
;MEPERLEYFRTLLQERLEEILGESDKTRVDMTGVTAPFPDPTDRASLETDRNFTLRIRDRERKLISKIREALDRIDAGTYGYCDLCGGEISDKRLKARPVTTMCIACKSRQEALERSRGQ
;
A
#
# COMPACT_ATOMS: atom_id res chain seq x y z
N MET A 1 4.49 11.94 19.27
CA MET A 1 3.57 12.68 18.39
C MET A 1 2.34 13.10 19.17
N GLU A 2 1.84 14.30 18.93
CA GLU A 2 0.69 14.80 19.65
C GLU A 2 -0.58 14.00 19.32
N PRO A 3 -1.50 13.83 20.30
CA PRO A 3 -2.71 13.03 20.07
C PRO A 3 -3.57 13.49 18.90
N GLU A 4 -3.63 14.80 18.65
CA GLU A 4 -4.40 15.35 17.54
C GLU A 4 -3.82 14.95 16.19
N ARG A 5 -2.49 14.90 16.07
CA ARG A 5 -1.79 14.48 14.86
C ARG A 5 -1.94 12.98 14.63
N LEU A 6 -1.86 12.19 15.68
CA LEU A 6 -2.11 10.75 15.61
C LEU A 6 -3.53 10.47 15.10
N GLU A 7 -4.51 11.19 15.61
CA GLU A 7 -5.90 11.03 15.17
C GLU A 7 -6.08 11.41 13.70
N TYR A 8 -5.42 12.47 13.26
CA TYR A 8 -5.43 12.87 11.85
C TYR A 8 -4.94 11.72 10.96
N PHE A 9 -3.80 11.12 11.31
CA PHE A 9 -3.24 10.03 10.52
C PHE A 9 -4.06 8.74 10.64
N ARG A 10 -4.65 8.48 11.80
CA ARG A 10 -5.58 7.37 11.97
C ARG A 10 -6.75 7.46 11.00
N THR A 11 -7.40 8.62 10.95
CA THR A 11 -8.52 8.87 10.06
C THR A 11 -8.12 8.72 8.59
N LEU A 12 -6.99 9.30 8.22
CA LEU A 12 -6.45 9.21 6.86
C LEU A 12 -6.19 7.76 6.45
N LEU A 13 -5.58 6.98 7.32
CA LEU A 13 -5.27 5.57 7.06
C LEU A 13 -6.54 4.73 6.96
N GLN A 14 -7.51 4.97 7.84
CA GLN A 14 -8.79 4.26 7.82
C GLN A 14 -9.56 4.55 6.53
N GLU A 15 -9.58 5.80 6.08
CA GLU A 15 -10.23 6.18 4.83
C GLU A 15 -9.59 5.50 3.63
N ARG A 16 -8.26 5.44 3.59
CA ARG A 16 -7.54 4.77 2.51
C ARG A 16 -7.80 3.27 2.50
N LEU A 17 -7.86 2.67 3.68
CA LEU A 17 -8.18 1.25 3.79
C LEU A 17 -9.58 0.94 3.25
N GLU A 18 -10.56 1.75 3.60
CA GLU A 18 -11.93 1.61 3.10
C GLU A 18 -12.01 1.75 1.58
N GLU A 19 -11.29 2.72 1.02
CA GLU A 19 -11.22 2.91 -0.43
C GLU A 19 -10.66 1.67 -1.14
N ILE A 20 -9.55 1.13 -0.63
CA ILE A 20 -8.92 -0.04 -1.22
C ILE A 20 -9.83 -1.26 -1.13
N LEU A 21 -10.47 -1.47 0.01
CA LEU A 21 -11.39 -2.59 0.20
C LEU A 21 -12.59 -2.47 -0.73
N GLY A 22 -13.12 -1.27 -0.93
CA GLY A 22 -14.20 -1.02 -1.86
C GLY A 22 -13.82 -1.31 -3.31
N GLU A 23 -12.64 -0.87 -3.74
CA GLU A 23 -12.11 -1.15 -5.08
C GLU A 23 -11.84 -2.63 -5.28
N SER A 24 -11.32 -3.31 -4.26
CA SER A 24 -11.04 -4.73 -4.31
C SER A 24 -12.32 -5.53 -4.51
N ASP A 25 -13.39 -5.20 -3.81
CA ASP A 25 -14.69 -5.84 -3.97
C ASP A 25 -15.26 -5.61 -5.37
N LYS A 26 -15.15 -4.40 -5.88
CA LYS A 26 -15.58 -4.03 -7.22
C LYS A 26 -14.82 -4.82 -8.28
N THR A 27 -13.51 -4.94 -8.13
CA THR A 27 -12.66 -5.73 -9.03
C THR A 27 -13.06 -7.21 -9.00
N ARG A 28 -13.40 -7.73 -7.83
CA ARG A 28 -13.83 -9.12 -7.67
C ARG A 28 -15.14 -9.37 -8.41
N VAL A 29 -16.09 -8.45 -8.33
CA VAL A 29 -17.37 -8.53 -9.06
C VAL A 29 -17.11 -8.53 -10.57
N ASP A 30 -16.25 -7.65 -11.04
CA ASP A 30 -15.89 -7.58 -12.46
C ASP A 30 -15.27 -8.90 -12.96
N MET A 31 -14.47 -9.56 -12.15
CA MET A 31 -13.87 -10.85 -12.50
C MET A 31 -14.87 -12.00 -12.53
N THR A 32 -15.88 -11.97 -11.67
CA THR A 32 -16.88 -13.04 -11.58
C THR A 32 -18.05 -12.82 -12.51
N GLY A 33 -18.25 -11.60 -13.01
CA GLY A 33 -19.35 -11.27 -13.90
C GLY A 33 -19.11 -11.59 -15.37
N VAL A 34 -17.93 -12.10 -15.72
CA VAL A 34 -17.60 -12.40 -17.11
C VAL A 34 -18.07 -13.80 -17.47
N THR A 35 -19.31 -13.88 -17.94
CA THR A 35 -19.82 -15.07 -18.60
C THR A 35 -19.75 -14.85 -20.11
N ALA A 36 -18.55 -14.80 -20.65
CA ALA A 36 -18.39 -14.74 -22.10
C ALA A 36 -18.47 -16.16 -22.67
N PRO A 37 -19.40 -16.43 -23.59
CA PRO A 37 -19.45 -17.75 -24.24
C PRO A 37 -18.26 -17.88 -25.19
N PHE A 38 -17.40 -18.83 -24.93
CA PHE A 38 -16.31 -19.34 -25.76
C PHE A 38 -15.60 -18.28 -26.63
N PRO A 39 -14.66 -17.52 -26.05
CA PRO A 39 -13.83 -16.63 -26.86
C PRO A 39 -12.92 -17.45 -27.79
N ASP A 40 -12.56 -16.87 -28.95
CA ASP A 40 -11.56 -17.49 -29.80
C ASP A 40 -10.18 -17.46 -29.11
N PRO A 41 -9.13 -18.15 -29.64
CA PRO A 41 -7.81 -18.18 -29.00
C PRO A 41 -7.19 -16.80 -28.75
N THR A 42 -7.46 -15.81 -29.60
CA THR A 42 -6.98 -14.45 -29.45
C THR A 42 -7.68 -13.76 -28.28
N ASP A 43 -8.99 -13.90 -28.18
CA ASP A 43 -9.78 -13.36 -27.09
C ASP A 43 -9.38 -14.00 -25.75
N ARG A 44 -9.08 -15.29 -25.78
CA ARG A 44 -8.64 -16.03 -24.61
C ARG A 44 -7.30 -15.51 -24.08
N ALA A 45 -6.36 -15.24 -24.98
CA ALA A 45 -5.05 -14.68 -24.61
C ALA A 45 -5.21 -13.27 -24.00
N SER A 46 -6.09 -12.46 -24.58
CA SER A 46 -6.37 -11.12 -24.07
C SER A 46 -7.02 -11.18 -22.67
N LEU A 47 -7.96 -12.10 -22.46
CA LEU A 47 -8.59 -12.30 -21.15
C LEU A 47 -7.61 -12.76 -20.09
N GLU A 48 -6.68 -13.64 -20.44
CA GLU A 48 -5.64 -14.10 -19.52
C GLU A 48 -4.68 -12.97 -19.14
N THR A 49 -4.32 -12.11 -20.08
CA THR A 49 -3.48 -10.94 -19.84
C THR A 49 -4.18 -9.97 -18.88
N ASP A 50 -5.45 -9.70 -19.11
CA ASP A 50 -6.26 -8.82 -18.27
C ASP A 50 -6.42 -9.40 -16.85
N ARG A 51 -6.62 -10.70 -16.74
CA ARG A 51 -6.70 -11.39 -15.46
C ARG A 51 -5.39 -11.29 -14.70
N ASN A 52 -4.26 -11.52 -15.36
CA ASN A 52 -2.93 -11.41 -14.75
C ASN A 52 -2.65 -10.00 -14.27
N PHE A 53 -3.06 -8.99 -15.04
CA PHE A 53 -2.94 -7.59 -14.65
C PHE A 53 -3.79 -7.29 -13.40
N THR A 54 -5.03 -7.78 -13.38
CA THR A 54 -5.92 -7.62 -12.22
C THR A 54 -5.36 -8.29 -10.98
N LEU A 55 -4.77 -9.48 -11.11
CA LEU A 55 -4.15 -10.19 -9.99
C LEU A 55 -2.94 -9.43 -9.44
N ARG A 56 -2.13 -8.81 -10.30
CA ARG A 56 -1.01 -7.96 -9.87
C ARG A 56 -1.48 -6.74 -9.09
N ILE A 57 -2.56 -6.09 -9.53
CA ILE A 57 -3.16 -4.97 -8.82
C ILE A 57 -3.63 -5.43 -7.44
N ARG A 58 -4.28 -6.58 -7.35
CA ARG A 58 -4.72 -7.16 -6.07
C ARG A 58 -3.56 -7.45 -5.13
N ASP A 59 -2.44 -7.95 -5.64
CA ASP A 59 -1.25 -8.19 -4.82
C ASP A 59 -0.69 -6.90 -4.24
N ARG A 60 -0.65 -5.83 -5.05
CA ARG A 60 -0.23 -4.51 -4.57
C ARG A 60 -1.18 -3.99 -3.49
N GLU A 61 -2.48 -4.16 -3.70
CA GLU A 61 -3.49 -3.74 -2.73
C GLU A 61 -3.37 -4.51 -1.42
N ARG A 62 -3.13 -5.82 -1.46
CA ARG A 62 -2.92 -6.63 -0.26
C ARG A 62 -1.71 -6.15 0.53
N LYS A 63 -0.61 -5.85 -0.15
CA LYS A 63 0.60 -5.33 0.48
C LYS A 63 0.34 -3.97 1.11
N LEU A 64 -0.40 -3.11 0.43
CA LEU A 64 -0.76 -1.81 0.95
C LEU A 64 -1.71 -1.92 2.14
N ILE A 65 -2.70 -2.81 2.08
CA ILE A 65 -3.60 -3.10 3.20
C ILE A 65 -2.81 -3.53 4.42
N SER A 66 -1.87 -4.44 4.24
CA SER A 66 -1.00 -4.91 5.33
C SER A 66 -0.20 -3.76 5.95
N LYS A 67 0.38 -2.90 5.12
CA LYS A 67 1.13 -1.73 5.59
C LYS A 67 0.24 -0.73 6.32
N ILE A 68 -0.98 -0.50 5.85
CA ILE A 68 -1.94 0.38 6.52
C ILE A 68 -2.30 -0.18 7.90
N ARG A 69 -2.58 -1.48 7.99
CA ARG A 69 -2.89 -2.13 9.27
C ARG A 69 -1.72 -2.05 10.25
N GLU A 70 -0.50 -2.25 9.77
CA GLU A 70 0.69 -2.08 10.60
C GLU A 70 0.82 -0.64 11.10
N ALA A 71 0.55 0.34 10.25
CA ALA A 71 0.58 1.75 10.64
C ALA A 71 -0.47 2.05 11.71
N LEU A 72 -1.68 1.52 11.57
CA LEU A 72 -2.74 1.68 12.57
C LEU A 72 -2.35 1.03 13.90
N ASP A 73 -1.73 -0.15 13.86
CA ASP A 73 -1.21 -0.82 15.05
C ASP A 73 -0.14 0.00 15.75
N ARG A 74 0.72 0.68 15.00
CA ARG A 74 1.74 1.57 15.54
C ARG A 74 1.14 2.79 16.21
N ILE A 75 0.05 3.34 15.65
CA ILE A 75 -0.68 4.44 16.28
C ILE A 75 -1.21 3.99 17.65
N ASP A 76 -1.80 2.80 17.70
CA ASP A 76 -2.33 2.24 18.96
C ASP A 76 -1.22 1.96 19.98
N ALA A 77 -0.05 1.55 19.51
CA ALA A 77 1.11 1.27 20.36
C ALA A 77 1.90 2.52 20.74
N GLY A 78 1.61 3.67 20.14
CA GLY A 78 2.34 4.92 20.40
C GLY A 78 3.70 5.01 19.71
N THR A 79 3.97 4.17 18.72
CA THR A 79 5.24 4.13 17.99
C THR A 79 5.17 4.71 16.58
N TYR A 80 4.00 5.15 16.16
CA TYR A 80 3.81 5.74 14.84
C TYR A 80 4.57 7.06 14.70
N GLY A 81 5.17 7.28 13.53
CA GLY A 81 5.89 8.52 13.24
C GLY A 81 7.36 8.51 13.60
N TYR A 82 7.87 7.39 14.06
CA TYR A 82 9.29 7.22 14.38
C TYR A 82 9.96 6.25 13.41
N CYS A 83 11.17 6.60 12.98
CA CYS A 83 11.92 5.76 12.04
C CYS A 83 12.35 4.44 12.69
N ASP A 84 12.12 3.33 12.02
CA ASP A 84 12.53 2.00 12.51
C ASP A 84 14.04 1.83 12.60
N LEU A 85 14.83 2.56 11.81
CA LEU A 85 16.27 2.39 11.76
C LEU A 85 17.02 3.31 12.70
N CYS A 86 16.66 4.60 12.72
CA CYS A 86 17.38 5.58 13.54
C CYS A 86 16.61 6.02 14.79
N GLY A 87 15.36 5.68 14.91
CA GLY A 87 14.51 6.07 16.04
C GLY A 87 14.11 7.53 16.07
N GLY A 88 14.55 8.33 15.09
CA GLY A 88 14.18 9.73 15.00
C GLY A 88 12.79 9.94 14.47
N GLU A 89 12.27 11.14 14.63
CA GLU A 89 10.95 11.49 14.13
C GLU A 89 10.93 11.57 12.61
N ILE A 90 9.88 11.01 12.00
CA ILE A 90 9.60 11.17 10.57
C ILE A 90 8.84 12.49 10.41
N SER A 91 9.23 13.31 9.43
CA SER A 91 8.59 14.61 9.22
C SER A 91 7.11 14.46 8.83
N ASP A 92 6.29 15.42 9.22
CA ASP A 92 4.88 15.44 8.86
C ASP A 92 4.67 15.44 7.36
N LYS A 93 5.50 16.19 6.64
CA LYS A 93 5.43 16.26 5.19
C LYS A 93 5.58 14.87 4.57
N ARG A 94 6.53 14.08 5.08
CA ARG A 94 6.73 12.72 4.60
C ARG A 94 5.58 11.80 4.97
N LEU A 95 5.07 11.91 6.20
CA LEU A 95 3.93 11.12 6.67
C LEU A 95 2.65 11.45 5.89
N LYS A 96 2.45 12.72 5.54
CA LYS A 96 1.31 13.11 4.70
C LYS A 96 1.40 12.55 3.29
N ALA A 97 2.61 12.52 2.74
CA ALA A 97 2.85 11.94 1.41
C ALA A 97 2.76 10.42 1.43
N ARG A 98 3.30 9.79 2.47
CA ARG A 98 3.35 8.34 2.64
C ARG A 98 3.01 7.96 4.08
N PRO A 99 1.73 7.89 4.44
CA PRO A 99 1.33 7.60 5.83
C PRO A 99 1.77 6.23 6.35
N VAL A 100 2.07 5.30 5.47
CA VAL A 100 2.51 3.94 5.85
C VAL A 100 4.02 3.83 6.02
N THR A 101 4.77 4.90 5.79
CA THR A 101 6.23 4.85 5.87
C THR A 101 6.71 4.55 7.29
N THR A 102 7.77 3.75 7.39
CA THR A 102 8.40 3.36 8.66
C THR A 102 9.81 3.91 8.76
N MET A 103 10.26 4.68 7.77
CA MET A 103 11.63 5.19 7.70
C MET A 103 11.62 6.68 7.38
N CYS A 104 12.54 7.41 7.99
CA CYS A 104 12.75 8.81 7.63
C CYS A 104 13.43 8.89 6.25
N ILE A 105 13.40 10.09 5.65
CA ILE A 105 13.95 10.27 4.30
C ILE A 105 15.45 9.96 4.24
N ALA A 106 16.19 10.32 5.29
CA ALA A 106 17.64 10.08 5.34
C ALA A 106 17.95 8.59 5.33
N CYS A 107 17.26 7.79 6.15
CA CYS A 107 17.44 6.34 6.19
C CYS A 107 17.00 5.66 4.90
N LYS A 108 15.90 6.10 4.32
CA LYS A 108 15.39 5.56 3.05
C LYS A 108 16.35 5.85 1.91
N SER A 109 16.87 7.06 1.83
CA SER A 109 17.84 7.44 0.81
C SER A 109 19.13 6.62 0.93
N ARG A 110 19.56 6.37 2.16
CA ARG A 110 20.76 5.56 2.45
C ARG A 110 20.54 4.11 2.01
N GLN A 111 19.37 3.55 2.29
CA GLN A 111 19.03 2.20 1.87
C GLN A 111 19.03 2.07 0.35
N GLU A 112 18.44 3.02 -0.34
CA GLU A 112 18.39 3.03 -1.81
C GLU A 112 19.77 3.16 -2.43
N ALA A 113 20.65 3.97 -1.82
CA ALA A 113 22.03 4.10 -2.25
C ALA A 113 22.80 2.79 -2.11
N LEU A 114 22.61 2.06 -1.01
CA LEU A 114 23.21 0.75 -0.80
C LEU A 114 22.73 -0.27 -1.82
N GLU A 115 21.45 -0.28 -2.12
CA GLU A 115 20.87 -1.18 -3.12
C GLU A 115 21.48 -0.92 -4.51
N ARG A 116 21.62 0.36 -4.89
CA ARG A 116 22.24 0.73 -6.16
C ARG A 116 23.72 0.32 -6.22
N SER A 117 24.44 0.48 -5.13
CA SER A 117 25.87 0.13 -5.09
C SER A 117 26.12 -1.38 -5.20
N ARG A 118 25.11 -2.19 -4.93
CA ARG A 118 25.19 -3.65 -5.09
C ARG A 118 24.93 -4.10 -6.52
N GLY A 119 24.80 -3.20 -7.45
CA GLY A 119 24.60 -3.52 -8.87
C GLY A 119 23.23 -4.04 -9.25
N GLN A 120 22.25 -3.66 -8.48
CA GLN A 120 20.85 -4.05 -8.68
C GLN A 120 20.06 -2.99 -9.40
#